data_d954841a5be73a179f9aa6304de4a17c
#
_entry.id   d954841a5be73a179f9aa6304de4a17c
#
_cell.length_a   1.000
_cell.length_b   1.000
_cell.length_c   1.000
_cell.angle_alpha   90.00
_cell.angle_beta   90.00
_cell.angle_gamma   90.00
#
_symmetry.space_group_name_H-M   'P 1'
#
loop_
_entity.id
_entity.type
_entity.pdbx_description
1 polymer ?
#
loop_
_entity_poly.entity_id
_entity_poly.type
_entity_poly.pdbx_seq_one_letter_code
_entity_poly.pdbx_strand_id
1 'polypeptide(L)'
;MTITIERFTAADITEATLLTLLTWGEEMALANEHLKNVLYEAMVRYYFRSSEFSYKMVDEDGSMQGFLLAAPLTARDNSQKWLEGQLLEYGTEEQDLVYNYLRYLSYNGQQVRKLAQERDLLLCLFLSRKPGVGSRLLENVEDVARKQGIARMHLWADATCDYSYYRRRGYKETGHFVNTVLPELGNQATWIYSKEVRP
;
A
#
# COMPACT_ATOMS: atom_id res chain seq x y z
N MET A 1 -22.79 -14.82 5.18
CA MET A 1 -21.93 -14.27 4.10
C MET A 1 -20.52 -14.77 4.36
N THR A 2 -20.10 -15.76 3.59
CA THR A 2 -18.76 -16.36 3.74
C THR A 2 -17.77 -15.45 3.01
N ILE A 3 -16.68 -15.09 3.68
CA ILE A 3 -15.58 -14.30 3.08
C ILE A 3 -14.33 -15.16 3.14
N THR A 4 -13.70 -15.40 1.99
CA THR A 4 -12.49 -16.21 1.84
C THR A 4 -11.24 -15.35 1.66
N ILE A 5 -10.09 -15.85 2.14
CA ILE A 5 -8.78 -15.24 1.92
C ILE A 5 -8.13 -15.96 0.75
N GLU A 6 -7.65 -15.19 -0.22
CA GLU A 6 -6.96 -15.67 -1.40
C GLU A 6 -5.66 -14.92 -1.62
N ARG A 7 -4.77 -15.51 -2.41
CA ARG A 7 -3.56 -14.81 -2.87
C ARG A 7 -3.94 -13.66 -3.80
N PHE A 8 -3.29 -12.51 -3.60
CA PHE A 8 -3.39 -11.41 -4.55
C PHE A 8 -2.49 -11.67 -5.75
N THR A 9 -3.01 -11.44 -6.94
CA THR A 9 -2.32 -11.66 -8.21
C THR A 9 -2.39 -10.42 -9.11
N ALA A 10 -1.68 -10.44 -10.23
CA ALA A 10 -1.75 -9.35 -11.20
C ALA A 10 -3.16 -9.14 -11.80
N ALA A 11 -3.99 -10.18 -11.83
CA ALA A 11 -5.38 -10.09 -12.31
C ALA A 11 -6.28 -9.25 -11.38
N ASP A 12 -5.86 -9.07 -10.13
CA ASP A 12 -6.64 -8.35 -9.10
C ASP A 12 -6.36 -6.84 -9.09
N ILE A 13 -5.37 -6.37 -9.86
CA ILE A 13 -4.91 -4.98 -9.84
C ILE A 13 -6.05 -4.01 -10.19
N THR A 14 -6.83 -4.30 -11.21
CA THR A 14 -7.93 -3.42 -11.64
C THR A 14 -8.96 -3.24 -10.53
N GLU A 15 -9.41 -4.32 -9.89
CA GLU A 15 -10.38 -4.23 -8.80
C GLU A 15 -9.79 -3.55 -7.57
N ALA A 16 -8.52 -3.83 -7.24
CA ALA A 16 -7.81 -3.13 -6.16
C ALA A 16 -7.68 -1.63 -6.44
N THR A 17 -7.44 -1.23 -7.69
CA THR A 17 -7.40 0.17 -8.11
C THR A 17 -8.74 0.86 -7.86
N LEU A 18 -9.85 0.24 -8.22
CA LEU A 18 -11.18 0.78 -7.95
C LEU A 18 -11.44 0.96 -6.45
N LEU A 19 -11.06 -0.01 -5.62
CA LEU A 19 -11.17 0.12 -4.16
C LEU A 19 -10.31 1.26 -3.62
N THR A 20 -9.13 1.45 -4.16
CA THR A 20 -8.20 2.51 -3.78
C THR A 20 -8.75 3.89 -4.15
N LEU A 21 -9.29 4.04 -5.36
CA LEU A 21 -9.98 5.24 -5.82
C LEU A 21 -11.16 5.62 -4.93
N LEU A 22 -11.99 4.65 -4.54
CA LEU A 22 -13.12 4.88 -3.64
C LEU A 22 -12.68 5.34 -2.25
N THR A 23 -11.44 5.07 -1.85
CA THR A 23 -10.92 5.41 -0.53
C THR A 23 -10.21 6.76 -0.51
N TRP A 24 -9.37 7.04 -1.51
CA TRP A 24 -8.48 8.21 -1.55
C TRP A 24 -8.62 9.08 -2.80
N GLY A 25 -9.56 8.78 -3.71
CA GLY A 25 -9.70 9.50 -4.99
C GLY A 25 -9.97 11.00 -4.85
N GLU A 26 -10.54 11.43 -3.74
CA GLU A 26 -10.79 12.84 -3.47
C GLU A 26 -9.50 13.63 -3.09
N GLU A 27 -8.44 12.93 -2.64
CA GLU A 27 -7.18 13.58 -2.26
C GLU A 27 -6.44 14.20 -3.45
N MET A 28 -6.67 13.67 -4.66
CA MET A 28 -6.06 14.13 -5.91
C MET A 28 -7.05 14.96 -6.75
N ALA A 29 -7.59 16.02 -6.16
CA ALA A 29 -8.61 16.85 -6.78
C ALA A 29 -8.18 17.53 -8.10
N LEU A 30 -6.87 17.74 -8.31
CA LEU A 30 -6.31 18.34 -9.52
C LEU A 30 -6.28 17.38 -10.72
N ALA A 31 -6.33 16.07 -10.49
CA ALA A 31 -6.34 15.09 -11.57
C ALA A 31 -7.77 14.86 -12.09
N ASN A 32 -7.91 14.77 -13.42
CA ASN A 32 -9.16 14.30 -14.02
C ASN A 32 -9.36 12.80 -13.73
N GLU A 33 -10.58 12.29 -13.90
CA GLU A 33 -10.91 10.89 -13.53
C GLU A 33 -10.07 9.85 -14.27
N HIS A 34 -9.65 10.12 -15.49
CA HIS A 34 -8.82 9.20 -16.26
C HIS A 34 -7.39 9.17 -15.69
N LEU A 35 -6.81 10.32 -15.39
CA LEU A 35 -5.49 10.42 -14.75
C LEU A 35 -5.50 9.82 -13.34
N LYS A 36 -6.58 10.01 -12.56
CA LYS A 36 -6.75 9.34 -11.26
C LYS A 36 -6.67 7.83 -11.38
N ASN A 37 -7.33 7.24 -12.38
CA ASN A 37 -7.24 5.80 -12.61
C ASN A 37 -5.79 5.36 -12.85
N VAL A 38 -5.04 6.05 -13.72
CA VAL A 38 -3.63 5.75 -13.98
C VAL A 38 -2.79 5.90 -12.72
N LEU A 39 -2.99 6.97 -11.95
CA LEU A 39 -2.25 7.26 -10.72
C LEU A 39 -2.45 6.18 -9.66
N TYR A 40 -3.70 5.80 -9.39
CA TYR A 40 -4.00 4.80 -8.37
C TYR A 40 -3.67 3.38 -8.83
N GLU A 41 -3.77 3.07 -10.12
CA GLU A 41 -3.25 1.82 -10.65
C GLU A 41 -1.72 1.76 -10.55
N ALA A 42 -1.03 2.86 -10.84
CA ALA A 42 0.41 2.98 -10.63
C ALA A 42 0.79 2.73 -9.16
N MET A 43 0.02 3.25 -8.19
CA MET A 43 0.23 2.99 -6.77
C MET A 43 0.06 1.51 -6.42
N VAL A 44 -1.02 0.86 -6.87
CA VAL A 44 -1.24 -0.58 -6.61
C VAL A 44 -0.11 -1.40 -7.20
N ARG A 45 0.30 -1.12 -8.46
CA ARG A 45 1.42 -1.80 -9.12
C ARG A 45 2.76 -1.55 -8.43
N TYR A 46 3.01 -0.32 -8.00
CA TYR A 46 4.21 0.06 -7.25
C TYR A 46 4.35 -0.73 -5.96
N TYR A 47 3.25 -1.04 -5.28
CA TYR A 47 3.24 -1.79 -4.03
C TYR A 47 3.09 -3.30 -4.20
N PHE A 48 2.58 -3.78 -5.32
CA PHE A 48 2.51 -5.21 -5.62
C PHE A 48 3.87 -5.74 -6.09
N ARG A 49 4.77 -6.02 -5.14
CA ARG A 49 6.14 -6.48 -5.37
C ARG A 49 6.36 -7.95 -5.08
N SER A 50 5.42 -8.58 -4.38
CA SER A 50 5.51 -9.99 -3.99
C SER A 50 4.11 -10.58 -3.85
N SER A 51 3.83 -11.66 -4.59
CA SER A 51 2.60 -12.44 -4.42
C SER A 51 2.62 -13.30 -3.15
N GLU A 52 3.79 -13.59 -2.60
CA GLU A 52 3.95 -14.46 -1.42
C GLU A 52 3.33 -13.85 -0.16
N PHE A 53 3.43 -12.51 -0.01
CA PHE A 53 2.92 -11.79 1.15
C PHE A 53 1.71 -10.90 0.83
N SER A 54 1.14 -11.04 -0.37
CA SER A 54 0.00 -10.24 -0.81
C SER A 54 -1.28 -11.08 -0.87
N TYR A 55 -2.34 -10.58 -0.23
CA TYR A 55 -3.61 -11.29 -0.08
C TYR A 55 -4.80 -10.38 -0.30
N LYS A 56 -5.90 -10.97 -0.75
CA LYS A 56 -7.22 -10.35 -0.84
C LYS A 56 -8.25 -11.16 -0.07
N MET A 57 -9.36 -10.53 0.27
CA MET A 57 -10.56 -11.20 0.76
C MET A 57 -11.70 -10.95 -0.20
N VAL A 58 -12.37 -12.04 -0.61
CA VAL A 58 -13.49 -12.01 -1.53
C VAL A 58 -14.74 -12.58 -0.86
N ASP A 59 -15.90 -12.07 -1.22
CA ASP A 59 -17.19 -12.61 -0.79
C ASP A 59 -17.68 -13.76 -1.70
N GLU A 60 -18.88 -14.26 -1.44
CA GLU A 60 -19.49 -15.38 -2.17
C GLU A 60 -19.70 -15.09 -3.66
N ASP A 61 -19.82 -13.81 -4.03
CA ASP A 61 -19.98 -13.36 -5.41
C ASP A 61 -18.63 -13.13 -6.10
N GLY A 62 -17.52 -13.38 -5.40
CA GLY A 62 -16.16 -13.15 -5.90
C GLY A 62 -15.70 -11.69 -5.83
N SER A 63 -16.50 -10.79 -5.25
CA SER A 63 -16.14 -9.36 -5.15
C SER A 63 -15.12 -9.12 -4.03
N MET A 64 -14.09 -8.32 -4.31
CA MET A 64 -13.04 -8.00 -3.36
C MET A 64 -13.56 -7.10 -2.22
N GLN A 65 -13.42 -7.56 -1.00
CA GLN A 65 -13.83 -6.85 0.22
C GLN A 65 -12.68 -6.15 0.92
N GLY A 66 -11.47 -6.39 0.46
CA GLY A 66 -10.24 -5.77 0.93
C GLY A 66 -9.02 -6.53 0.45
N PHE A 67 -7.87 -5.89 0.54
CA PHE A 67 -6.58 -6.48 0.18
C PHE A 67 -5.46 -5.91 1.05
N LEU A 68 -4.37 -6.65 1.12
CA LEU A 68 -3.14 -6.26 1.78
C LEU A 68 -1.97 -6.68 0.89
N LEU A 69 -1.17 -5.71 0.49
CA LEU A 69 0.07 -5.91 -0.25
C LEU A 69 1.24 -5.74 0.72
N ALA A 70 2.09 -6.74 0.80
CA ALA A 70 3.31 -6.68 1.56
C ALA A 70 4.46 -7.31 0.77
N ALA A 71 5.67 -6.88 1.04
CA ALA A 71 6.85 -7.36 0.33
C ALA A 71 8.10 -7.28 1.20
N PRO A 72 9.08 -8.19 1.01
CA PRO A 72 10.42 -8.01 1.56
C PRO A 72 11.01 -6.66 1.12
N LEU A 73 11.85 -6.06 1.95
CA LEU A 73 12.50 -4.79 1.63
C LEU A 73 13.39 -4.85 0.38
N THR A 74 13.86 -6.04 0.04
CA THR A 74 14.67 -6.32 -1.15
C THR A 74 13.85 -6.43 -2.44
N ALA A 75 12.53 -6.57 -2.34
CA ALA A 75 11.66 -6.70 -3.51
C ALA A 75 11.63 -5.40 -4.32
N ARG A 76 11.76 -5.55 -5.65
CA ARG A 76 11.83 -4.43 -6.58
C ARG A 76 10.44 -4.04 -7.08
N ASP A 77 10.30 -2.78 -7.37
CA ASP A 77 9.17 -2.23 -8.11
C ASP A 77 9.30 -2.59 -9.60
N ASN A 78 8.22 -3.07 -10.19
CA ASN A 78 8.13 -3.43 -11.60
C ASN A 78 7.07 -2.60 -12.35
N SER A 79 6.56 -1.51 -11.74
CA SER A 79 5.49 -0.70 -12.31
C SER A 79 5.96 0.26 -13.42
N GLN A 80 7.24 0.62 -13.45
CA GLN A 80 7.78 1.71 -14.27
C GLN A 80 7.47 1.53 -15.77
N LYS A 81 7.76 0.36 -16.34
CA LYS A 81 7.52 0.11 -17.77
C LYS A 81 6.04 0.24 -18.16
N TRP A 82 5.15 -0.23 -17.30
CA TRP A 82 3.71 -0.09 -17.50
C TRP A 82 3.32 1.39 -17.45
N LEU A 83 3.79 2.12 -16.44
CA LEU A 83 3.49 3.53 -16.25
C LEU A 83 3.96 4.39 -17.42
N GLU A 84 5.18 4.20 -17.88
CA GLU A 84 5.72 4.92 -19.06
C GLU A 84 4.80 4.76 -20.27
N GLY A 85 4.28 3.55 -20.51
CA GLY A 85 3.31 3.30 -21.58
C GLY A 85 1.97 4.03 -21.39
N GLN A 86 1.48 4.14 -20.14
CA GLN A 86 0.22 4.83 -19.86
C GLN A 86 0.36 6.36 -20.01
N LEU A 87 1.51 6.91 -19.69
CA LEU A 87 1.71 8.37 -19.67
C LEU A 87 2.01 8.99 -21.04
N LEU A 88 2.16 8.21 -22.11
CA LEU A 88 2.46 8.71 -23.45
C LEU A 88 1.40 9.69 -24.00
N GLU A 89 0.15 9.55 -23.56
CA GLU A 89 -0.98 10.37 -24.04
C GLU A 89 -1.23 11.62 -23.18
N TYR A 90 -0.43 11.84 -22.12
CA TYR A 90 -0.61 12.94 -21.17
C TYR A 90 0.42 14.04 -21.37
N GLY A 91 0.02 15.28 -21.05
CA GLY A 91 0.92 16.43 -21.04
C GLY A 91 1.95 16.37 -19.88
N THR A 92 2.96 17.22 -19.98
CA THR A 92 4.08 17.25 -19.00
C THR A 92 3.57 17.45 -17.57
N GLU A 93 2.64 18.37 -17.35
CA GLU A 93 2.11 18.66 -16.00
C GLU A 93 1.40 17.45 -15.39
N GLU A 94 0.64 16.71 -16.19
CA GLU A 94 -0.05 15.48 -15.75
C GLU A 94 0.94 14.36 -15.46
N GLN A 95 1.96 14.19 -16.30
CA GLN A 95 3.04 13.24 -16.06
C GLN A 95 3.80 13.57 -14.78
N ASP A 96 4.15 14.86 -14.57
CA ASP A 96 4.84 15.32 -13.37
C ASP A 96 4.03 15.04 -12.10
N LEU A 97 2.71 15.23 -12.14
CA LEU A 97 1.83 14.91 -11.01
C LEU A 97 1.93 13.44 -10.61
N VAL A 98 1.87 12.53 -11.58
CA VAL A 98 1.97 11.08 -11.32
C VAL A 98 3.36 10.70 -10.80
N TYR A 99 4.44 11.23 -11.42
CA TYR A 99 5.80 10.96 -10.95
C TYR A 99 6.08 11.54 -9.57
N ASN A 100 5.56 12.72 -9.25
CA ASN A 100 5.68 13.33 -7.93
C ASN A 100 4.95 12.50 -6.87
N TYR A 101 3.77 11.96 -7.21
CA TYR A 101 3.04 11.06 -6.32
C TYR A 101 3.83 9.78 -6.02
N LEU A 102 4.39 9.13 -7.04
CA LEU A 102 5.25 7.96 -6.83
C LEU A 102 6.52 8.29 -6.05
N ARG A 103 7.06 9.49 -6.24
CA ARG A 103 8.20 10.01 -5.46
C ARG A 103 7.82 10.18 -3.99
N TYR A 104 6.60 10.68 -3.71
CA TYR A 104 6.05 10.76 -2.35
C TYR A 104 5.99 9.39 -1.69
N LEU A 105 5.44 8.37 -2.37
CA LEU A 105 5.38 7.01 -1.86
C LEU A 105 6.79 6.41 -1.64
N SER A 106 7.69 6.64 -2.58
CA SER A 106 9.07 6.18 -2.51
C SER A 106 9.82 6.81 -1.34
N TYR A 107 9.65 8.12 -1.10
CA TYR A 107 10.25 8.81 0.03
C TYR A 107 9.80 8.22 1.36
N ASN A 108 8.50 7.98 1.54
CA ASN A 108 7.97 7.34 2.75
C ASN A 108 8.59 5.94 2.96
N GLY A 109 8.66 5.15 1.89
CA GLY A 109 9.30 3.83 1.94
C GLY A 109 10.80 3.90 2.30
N GLN A 110 11.52 4.91 1.83
CA GLN A 110 12.93 5.12 2.17
C GLN A 110 13.11 5.45 3.66
N GLN A 111 12.21 6.23 4.27
CA GLN A 111 12.28 6.50 5.72
C GLN A 111 12.11 5.21 6.53
N VAL A 112 11.19 4.33 6.12
CA VAL A 112 11.04 3.01 6.76
C VAL A 112 12.32 2.19 6.64
N ARG A 113 12.94 2.15 5.45
CA ARG A 113 14.18 1.39 5.20
C ARG A 113 15.35 1.80 6.10
N LYS A 114 15.40 3.05 6.57
CA LYS A 114 16.44 3.52 7.51
C LYS A 114 16.34 2.83 8.89
N LEU A 115 15.15 2.33 9.25
CA LEU A 115 14.85 1.71 10.54
C LEU A 115 14.73 0.19 10.47
N ALA A 116 14.59 -0.36 9.28
CA ALA A 116 14.32 -1.77 9.03
C ALA A 116 15.59 -2.54 8.67
N GLN A 117 15.57 -3.85 8.91
CA GLN A 117 16.62 -4.77 8.49
C GLN A 117 16.23 -5.44 7.15
N GLU A 118 17.22 -5.96 6.42
CA GLU A 118 17.03 -6.53 5.09
C GLU A 118 15.97 -7.64 5.04
N ARG A 119 15.86 -8.45 6.10
CA ARG A 119 14.91 -9.55 6.23
C ARG A 119 13.54 -9.15 6.78
N ASP A 120 13.34 -7.88 7.07
CA ASP A 120 12.05 -7.40 7.55
C ASP A 120 11.05 -7.29 6.37
N LEU A 121 9.76 -7.34 6.70
CA LEU A 121 8.67 -7.21 5.74
C LEU A 121 8.10 -5.79 5.79
N LEU A 122 7.88 -5.19 4.64
CA LEU A 122 7.13 -3.94 4.50
C LEU A 122 5.66 -4.27 4.18
N LEU A 123 4.74 -3.81 5.02
CA LEU A 123 3.33 -3.71 4.68
C LEU A 123 3.18 -2.46 3.82
N CYS A 124 2.87 -2.65 2.54
CA CYS A 124 2.96 -1.63 1.51
C CYS A 124 1.65 -0.87 1.31
N LEU A 125 0.55 -1.60 1.13
CA LEU A 125 -0.77 -1.05 0.89
C LEU A 125 -1.82 -1.95 1.51
N PHE A 126 -2.74 -1.36 2.27
CA PHE A 126 -3.73 -2.11 3.02
C PHE A 126 -5.07 -1.37 3.05
N LEU A 127 -6.10 -2.04 2.59
CA LEU A 127 -7.44 -1.50 2.50
C LEU A 127 -8.49 -2.56 2.80
N SER A 128 -9.56 -2.16 3.50
CA SER A 128 -10.71 -3.03 3.73
C SER A 128 -12.02 -2.25 3.77
N ARG A 129 -13.06 -2.80 3.14
CA ARG A 129 -14.39 -2.18 3.03
C ARG A 129 -15.33 -2.53 4.19
N LYS A 130 -15.09 -3.67 4.85
CA LYS A 130 -16.00 -4.19 5.87
C LYS A 130 -15.28 -4.39 7.20
N PRO A 131 -15.97 -4.18 8.33
CA PRO A 131 -15.42 -4.53 9.64
C PRO A 131 -14.97 -6.00 9.69
N GLY A 132 -13.83 -6.24 10.32
CA GLY A 132 -13.25 -7.57 10.48
C GLY A 132 -12.41 -8.07 9.29
N VAL A 133 -12.64 -7.60 8.06
CA VAL A 133 -11.86 -7.99 6.87
C VAL A 133 -10.38 -7.62 7.05
N GLY A 134 -10.13 -6.36 7.41
CA GLY A 134 -8.75 -5.90 7.61
C GLY A 134 -8.00 -6.68 8.69
N SER A 135 -8.67 -7.01 9.80
CA SER A 135 -8.07 -7.80 10.88
C SER A 135 -7.64 -9.18 10.40
N ARG A 136 -8.50 -9.88 9.66
CA ARG A 136 -8.20 -11.21 9.14
C ARG A 136 -7.07 -11.19 8.10
N LEU A 137 -7.03 -10.17 7.22
CA LEU A 137 -5.92 -9.98 6.27
C LEU A 137 -4.59 -9.78 6.99
N LEU A 138 -4.58 -8.89 7.99
CA LEU A 138 -3.36 -8.58 8.73
C LEU A 138 -2.85 -9.81 9.51
N GLU A 139 -3.74 -10.51 10.22
CA GLU A 139 -3.43 -11.75 10.95
C GLU A 139 -2.88 -12.83 10.01
N ASN A 140 -3.48 -13.00 8.83
CA ASN A 140 -2.99 -13.96 7.84
C ASN A 140 -1.57 -13.62 7.36
N VAL A 141 -1.29 -12.35 7.05
CA VAL A 141 0.05 -11.94 6.60
C VAL A 141 1.08 -12.06 7.73
N GLU A 142 0.70 -11.72 8.97
CA GLU A 142 1.56 -11.93 10.14
C GLU A 142 1.90 -13.41 10.35
N ASP A 143 0.92 -14.30 10.16
CA ASP A 143 1.14 -15.76 10.27
C ASP A 143 2.04 -16.29 9.15
N VAL A 144 1.86 -15.82 7.91
CA VAL A 144 2.73 -16.18 6.80
C VAL A 144 4.16 -15.66 7.05
N ALA A 145 4.30 -14.41 7.46
CA ALA A 145 5.59 -13.80 7.79
C ALA A 145 6.33 -14.61 8.88
N ARG A 146 5.61 -15.00 9.94
CA ARG A 146 6.16 -15.84 11.02
C ARG A 146 6.64 -17.20 10.50
N LYS A 147 5.85 -17.88 9.68
CA LYS A 147 6.21 -19.17 9.07
C LYS A 147 7.41 -19.07 8.14
N GLN A 148 7.64 -17.92 7.53
CA GLN A 148 8.80 -17.63 6.66
C GLN A 148 10.03 -17.12 7.44
N GLY A 149 9.95 -17.05 8.77
CA GLY A 149 11.06 -16.59 9.60
C GLY A 149 11.32 -15.09 9.55
N ILE A 150 10.34 -14.30 9.09
CA ILE A 150 10.40 -12.84 9.17
C ILE A 150 10.34 -12.44 10.64
N ALA A 151 11.26 -11.59 11.06
CA ALA A 151 11.35 -11.17 12.46
C ALA A 151 10.44 -10.00 12.78
N ARG A 152 10.27 -9.09 11.81
CA ARG A 152 9.56 -7.83 12.03
C ARG A 152 8.83 -7.37 10.78
N MET A 153 7.68 -6.75 10.99
CA MET A 153 6.93 -6.04 9.96
C MET A 153 6.97 -4.54 10.23
N HIS A 154 7.09 -3.76 9.17
CA HIS A 154 7.07 -2.31 9.20
C HIS A 154 5.98 -1.76 8.28
N LEU A 155 5.49 -0.57 8.58
CA LEU A 155 4.64 0.22 7.70
C LEU A 155 4.85 1.70 7.97
N TRP A 156 4.37 2.53 7.07
CA TRP A 156 4.13 3.94 7.34
C TRP A 156 2.64 4.27 7.14
N ALA A 157 2.17 5.27 7.84
CA ALA A 157 0.83 5.82 7.71
C ALA A 157 0.90 7.34 7.89
N ASP A 158 0.29 8.07 6.99
CA ASP A 158 0.16 9.52 7.10
C ASP A 158 -1.15 9.93 7.79
N ALA A 159 -1.41 11.23 7.82
CA ALA A 159 -2.57 11.79 8.50
C ALA A 159 -3.91 11.42 7.86
N THR A 160 -3.91 10.92 6.61
CA THR A 160 -5.13 10.48 5.89
C THR A 160 -5.52 9.04 6.24
N CYS A 161 -4.61 8.29 6.89
CA CYS A 161 -4.82 6.90 7.28
C CYS A 161 -5.38 6.76 8.71
N ASP A 162 -6.12 5.66 8.99
CA ASP A 162 -6.43 5.29 10.40
C ASP A 162 -5.17 4.68 11.08
N TYR A 163 -4.20 5.54 11.38
CA TYR A 163 -2.97 5.12 12.05
C TYR A 163 -3.22 4.56 13.46
N SER A 164 -4.34 4.89 14.11
CA SER A 164 -4.72 4.35 15.41
C SER A 164 -5.02 2.85 15.36
N TYR A 165 -5.48 2.35 14.21
CA TYR A 165 -5.71 0.93 13.96
C TYR A 165 -4.47 0.09 14.24
N TYR A 166 -3.31 0.51 13.75
CA TYR A 166 -2.07 -0.23 13.92
C TYR A 166 -1.61 -0.32 15.38
N ARG A 167 -1.79 0.76 16.16
CA ARG A 167 -1.50 0.74 17.60
C ARG A 167 -2.37 -0.29 18.33
N ARG A 168 -3.67 -0.37 18.01
CA ARG A 168 -4.57 -1.38 18.60
C ARG A 168 -4.20 -2.82 18.20
N ARG A 169 -3.44 -3.00 17.11
CA ARG A 169 -2.92 -4.29 16.62
C ARG A 169 -1.50 -4.61 17.13
N GLY A 170 -0.99 -3.85 18.08
CA GLY A 170 0.30 -4.08 18.72
C GLY A 170 1.50 -3.54 17.95
N TYR A 171 1.28 -2.75 16.90
CA TYR A 171 2.36 -2.02 16.25
C TYR A 171 2.80 -0.84 17.14
N LYS A 172 4.11 -0.66 17.25
CA LYS A 172 4.72 0.43 17.99
C LYS A 172 5.22 1.49 17.03
N GLU A 173 5.01 2.74 17.35
CA GLU A 173 5.62 3.85 16.63
C GLU A 173 7.14 3.82 16.84
N THR A 174 7.88 3.83 15.75
CA THR A 174 9.34 3.77 15.73
C THR A 174 9.97 4.99 15.07
N GLY A 175 9.17 5.85 14.47
CA GLY A 175 9.61 7.11 13.90
C GLY A 175 8.44 7.94 13.39
N HIS A 176 8.68 9.24 13.22
CA HIS A 176 7.77 10.13 12.53
C HIS A 176 8.55 11.21 11.79
N PHE A 177 7.95 11.75 10.75
CA PHE A 177 8.51 12.85 9.96
C PHE A 177 7.39 13.60 9.23
N VAL A 178 7.72 14.73 8.65
CA VAL A 178 6.82 15.46 7.75
C VAL A 178 7.28 15.24 6.32
N ASN A 179 6.39 14.70 5.48
CA ASN A 179 6.66 14.57 4.05
C ASN A 179 6.18 15.85 3.32
N THR A 180 7.10 16.47 2.59
CA THR A 180 6.87 17.69 1.80
C THR A 180 7.14 17.47 0.31
N VAL A 181 7.26 16.21 -0.12
CA VAL A 181 7.65 15.86 -1.51
C VAL A 181 6.53 16.14 -2.50
N LEU A 182 5.28 16.05 -2.06
CA LEU A 182 4.10 16.32 -2.89
C LEU A 182 3.36 17.54 -2.35
N PRO A 183 3.64 18.76 -2.88
CA PRO A 183 3.04 20.00 -2.40
C PRO A 183 1.50 20.02 -2.46
N GLU A 184 0.92 19.31 -3.41
CA GLU A 184 -0.51 19.19 -3.62
C GLU A 184 -1.24 18.53 -2.43
N LEU A 185 -0.57 17.64 -1.72
CA LEU A 185 -1.07 17.06 -0.48
C LEU A 185 -0.71 17.90 0.76
N GLY A 186 0.04 18.98 0.60
CA GLY A 186 0.56 19.79 1.70
C GLY A 186 1.62 19.04 2.52
N ASN A 187 1.84 19.53 3.74
CA ASN A 187 2.78 18.91 4.68
C ASN A 187 2.13 17.71 5.37
N GLN A 188 2.46 16.49 4.92
CA GLN A 188 1.88 15.27 5.48
C GLN A 188 2.68 14.76 6.68
N ALA A 189 2.10 14.86 7.86
CA ALA A 189 2.64 14.16 9.04
C ALA A 189 2.54 12.65 8.82
N THR A 190 3.67 11.96 8.93
CA THR A 190 3.78 10.53 8.62
C THR A 190 4.47 9.82 9.78
N TRP A 191 3.89 8.72 10.21
CA TRP A 191 4.38 7.86 11.29
C TRP A 191 4.88 6.53 10.73
N ILE A 192 5.96 6.03 11.31
CA ILE A 192 6.48 4.70 11.02
C ILE A 192 6.13 3.78 12.19
N TYR A 193 5.54 2.66 11.86
CA TYR A 193 5.17 1.64 12.83
C TYR A 193 5.92 0.34 12.58
N SER A 194 6.23 -0.39 13.64
CA SER A 194 6.79 -1.73 13.52
C SER A 194 6.20 -2.69 14.56
N LYS A 195 6.18 -3.98 14.21
CA LYS A 195 5.73 -5.08 15.06
C LYS A 195 6.65 -6.28 14.91
N GLU A 196 7.08 -6.86 16.02
CA GLU A 196 7.75 -8.15 16.01
C GLU A 196 6.72 -9.26 15.75
N VAL A 197 7.02 -10.14 14.80
CA VAL A 197 6.17 -11.27 14.40
C VAL A 197 6.83 -12.63 14.64
N ARG A 198 7.89 -12.63 15.44
CA ARG A 198 8.60 -13.87 15.81
C ARG A 198 7.66 -14.87 16.48
N PRO A 199 7.97 -16.19 16.38
CA PRO A 199 7.28 -17.25 17.12
C PRO A 199 7.35 -17.02 18.62
#